data_d4e009bc59d684a2a98c1d9daea36b16
#
_entry.id   d4e009bc59d684a2a98c1d9daea36b16
#
_cell.length_a   1.000
_cell.length_b   1.000
_cell.length_c   1.000
_cell.angle_alpha   90.00
_cell.angle_beta   90.00
_cell.angle_gamma   90.00
#
_symmetry.space_group_name_H-M   'P 1'
#
loop_
_entity.id
_entity.type
_entity.pdbx_description
1 polymer ?
#
loop_
_entity_poly.entity_id
_entity_poly.type
_entity_poly.pdbx_seq_one_letter_code
_entity_poly.pdbx_strand_id
1 'polypeptide(L)'
;NTERGSEGITMGVTAAMYAWGMQYENPDKAYDMDGYFNSDASVEAVEFYRKMYEDCAPPGHSDAYMVANLDAYKSGQVAFQMNWYAFWPGVSKEDSDGRVSGFFANPCQNVCAATLGGQGISVVKYSDKQDLALEYMKWFAKPDIQQKWWDLGGYSCHMDVLGSPDFVDSAVYAQGFLDSMGIVKDFWQEPTFVELMLPMQERIHDYVVNGKGSAKDALDKIIDDWTEVFEDDGKI
;
A
#
# COMPACT_ATOMS: atom_id res chain seq x y z
N ASN A 1 -1.91 9.81 0.18
CA ASN A 1 -0.50 10.03 0.50
C ASN A 1 0.14 10.88 -0.60
N THR A 2 0.96 11.85 -0.23
CA THR A 2 1.60 12.80 -1.17
C THR A 2 3.09 12.98 -0.88
N GLU A 3 3.61 12.41 0.20
CA GLU A 3 5.01 12.52 0.58
C GLU A 3 5.95 12.04 -0.53
N ARG A 4 7.00 12.85 -0.78
CA ARG A 4 7.99 12.61 -1.82
C ARG A 4 9.23 11.87 -1.31
N GLY A 5 9.54 11.99 -0.03
CA GLY A 5 10.84 11.60 0.53
C GLY A 5 11.06 10.12 0.79
N SER A 6 9.97 9.35 0.86
CA SER A 6 10.03 7.89 1.08
C SER A 6 9.06 7.16 0.13
N GLU A 7 8.31 6.21 0.60
CA GLU A 7 7.34 5.47 -0.24
C GLU A 7 5.96 6.13 -0.35
N GLY A 8 5.75 7.28 0.30
CA GLY A 8 4.42 7.83 0.56
C GLY A 8 3.51 7.94 -0.64
N ILE A 9 3.89 8.75 -1.64
CA ILE A 9 3.03 8.96 -2.82
C ILE A 9 2.93 7.71 -3.70
N THR A 10 4.02 6.95 -3.81
CA THR A 10 4.05 5.69 -4.57
C THR A 10 3.05 4.70 -4.01
N MET A 11 3.03 4.50 -2.69
CA MET A 11 2.08 3.61 -2.03
C MET A 11 0.62 4.03 -2.23
N GLY A 12 0.36 5.34 -2.21
CA GLY A 12 -0.99 5.87 -2.42
C GLY A 12 -1.48 5.70 -3.86
N VAL A 13 -0.68 6.12 -4.84
CA VAL A 13 -1.06 6.08 -6.25
C VAL A 13 -1.17 4.65 -6.78
N THR A 14 -0.29 3.74 -6.32
CA THR A 14 -0.33 2.33 -6.74
C THR A 14 -1.65 1.67 -6.38
N ALA A 15 -2.25 2.00 -5.24
CA ALA A 15 -3.57 1.50 -4.88
C ALA A 15 -4.65 1.91 -5.90
N ALA A 16 -4.62 3.16 -6.38
CA ALA A 16 -5.49 3.61 -7.45
C ALA A 16 -5.18 2.89 -8.77
N MET A 17 -3.91 2.83 -9.16
CA MET A 17 -3.50 2.17 -10.40
C MET A 17 -3.93 0.69 -10.43
N TYR A 18 -3.83 -0.03 -9.33
CA TYR A 18 -4.33 -1.41 -9.22
C TYR A 18 -5.85 -1.49 -9.40
N ALA A 19 -6.61 -0.56 -8.82
CA ALA A 19 -8.06 -0.54 -8.99
C ALA A 19 -8.48 -0.25 -10.45
N TRP A 20 -7.67 0.46 -11.22
CA TRP A 20 -7.86 0.65 -12.67
C TRP A 20 -7.39 -0.55 -13.51
N GLY A 21 -6.62 -1.48 -12.94
CA GLY A 21 -6.16 -2.70 -13.60
C GLY A 21 -4.72 -2.63 -14.13
N MET A 22 -3.90 -1.70 -13.61
CA MET A 22 -2.48 -1.58 -13.95
C MET A 22 -1.74 -2.90 -13.77
N GLN A 23 -0.82 -3.14 -14.70
CA GLN A 23 0.22 -4.17 -14.63
C GLN A 23 1.59 -3.49 -14.73
N TYR A 24 2.60 -4.01 -14.04
CA TYR A 24 3.95 -3.47 -14.13
C TYR A 24 4.59 -3.73 -15.48
N GLU A 25 4.33 -4.91 -16.04
CA GLU A 25 4.95 -5.40 -17.26
C GLU A 25 4.02 -6.36 -18.02
N ASN A 26 4.42 -6.71 -19.21
CA ASN A 26 3.79 -7.76 -20.02
C ASN A 26 3.88 -9.11 -19.28
N PRO A 27 2.77 -9.80 -19.02
CA PRO A 27 2.78 -11.09 -18.31
C PRO A 27 3.52 -12.20 -19.06
N ASP A 28 3.72 -12.04 -20.38
CA ASP A 28 4.41 -13.03 -21.22
C ASP A 28 5.87 -12.66 -21.50
N LYS A 29 6.33 -11.46 -21.06
CA LYS A 29 7.67 -10.98 -21.35
C LYS A 29 8.16 -10.05 -20.24
N ALA A 30 9.05 -10.57 -19.40
CA ALA A 30 9.64 -9.81 -18.29
C ALA A 30 10.28 -8.48 -18.77
N TYR A 31 10.13 -7.45 -17.96
CA TYR A 31 10.65 -6.09 -18.18
C TYR A 31 10.11 -5.36 -19.42
N ASP A 32 9.08 -5.87 -20.04
CA ASP A 32 8.36 -5.21 -21.15
C ASP A 32 7.23 -4.35 -20.56
N MET A 33 7.55 -3.15 -20.16
CA MET A 33 6.70 -2.27 -19.36
C MET A 33 5.81 -1.34 -20.19
N ASP A 34 6.24 -1.01 -21.42
CA ASP A 34 5.53 -0.07 -22.28
C ASP A 34 4.17 -0.63 -22.72
N GLY A 35 3.14 0.20 -22.62
CA GLY A 35 1.74 -0.20 -22.86
C GLY A 35 1.08 -0.97 -21.70
N TYR A 36 1.84 -1.32 -20.66
CA TYR A 36 1.34 -1.98 -19.44
C TYR A 36 1.36 -1.03 -18.25
N PHE A 37 2.55 -0.62 -17.80
CA PHE A 37 2.66 0.32 -16.69
C PHE A 37 2.11 1.70 -17.04
N ASN A 38 2.34 2.17 -18.25
CA ASN A 38 1.88 3.45 -18.77
C ASN A 38 0.62 3.34 -19.64
N SER A 39 -0.17 2.28 -19.46
CA SER A 39 -1.44 2.07 -20.17
C SER A 39 -2.44 3.21 -19.94
N ASP A 40 -3.45 3.34 -20.83
CA ASP A 40 -4.53 4.32 -20.67
C ASP A 40 -5.20 4.19 -19.28
N ALA A 41 -5.41 2.98 -18.79
CA ALA A 41 -5.95 2.73 -17.46
C ALA A 41 -5.05 3.30 -16.33
N SER A 42 -3.75 3.16 -16.47
CA SER A 42 -2.78 3.76 -15.53
C SER A 42 -2.78 5.28 -15.58
N VAL A 43 -2.88 5.85 -16.78
CA VAL A 43 -3.00 7.31 -16.98
C VAL A 43 -4.25 7.84 -16.28
N GLU A 44 -5.42 7.23 -16.52
CA GLU A 44 -6.68 7.60 -15.88
C GLU A 44 -6.60 7.50 -14.34
N ALA A 45 -5.93 6.46 -13.81
CA ALA A 45 -5.74 6.28 -12.38
C ALA A 45 -4.90 7.41 -11.76
N VAL A 46 -3.82 7.81 -12.42
CA VAL A 46 -2.93 8.88 -11.96
C VAL A 46 -3.61 10.25 -12.06
N GLU A 47 -4.38 10.49 -13.12
CA GLU A 47 -5.22 11.70 -13.26
C GLU A 47 -6.29 11.77 -12.17
N PHE A 48 -6.95 10.66 -11.89
CA PHE A 48 -7.91 10.56 -10.79
C PHE A 48 -7.25 10.83 -9.43
N TYR A 49 -6.04 10.29 -9.20
CA TYR A 49 -5.30 10.51 -7.96
C TYR A 49 -4.94 11.99 -7.77
N ARG A 50 -4.51 12.66 -8.83
CA ARG A 50 -4.31 14.11 -8.80
C ARG A 50 -5.60 14.87 -8.50
N LYS A 51 -6.71 14.50 -9.14
CA LYS A 51 -8.00 15.12 -8.88
C LYS A 51 -8.44 14.94 -7.42
N MET A 52 -8.23 13.78 -6.83
CA MET A 52 -8.49 13.57 -5.40
C MET A 52 -7.61 14.48 -4.52
N TYR A 53 -6.35 14.65 -4.90
CA TYR A 53 -5.47 15.56 -4.17
C TYR A 53 -5.95 17.02 -4.27
N GLU A 54 -6.29 17.50 -5.44
CA GLU A 54 -6.73 18.88 -5.67
C GLU A 54 -8.10 19.18 -5.01
N ASP A 55 -9.04 18.26 -5.07
CA ASP A 55 -10.43 18.49 -4.63
C ASP A 55 -10.70 18.07 -3.17
N CYS A 56 -9.96 17.09 -2.63
CA CYS A 56 -10.33 16.40 -1.39
C CYS A 56 -9.24 16.43 -0.31
N ALA A 57 -7.97 16.72 -0.65
CA ALA A 57 -6.92 16.77 0.36
C ALA A 57 -7.05 18.04 1.23
N PRO A 58 -6.85 17.94 2.54
CA PRO A 58 -6.88 19.13 3.40
C PRO A 58 -5.69 20.03 3.11
N PRO A 59 -5.79 21.34 3.43
CA PRO A 59 -4.68 22.27 3.27
C PRO A 59 -3.41 21.79 3.99
N GLY A 60 -2.26 21.95 3.35
CA GLY A 60 -0.97 21.55 3.92
C GLY A 60 -0.58 20.09 3.69
N HIS A 61 -1.36 19.32 2.92
CA HIS A 61 -1.08 17.92 2.61
C HIS A 61 -0.23 17.70 1.35
N SER A 62 0.63 18.65 0.97
CA SER A 62 1.53 18.50 -0.18
C SER A 62 2.67 17.49 0.05
N ASP A 63 2.95 17.15 1.30
CA ASP A 63 3.97 16.18 1.71
C ASP A 63 3.45 15.35 2.90
N ALA A 64 2.29 14.69 2.72
CA ALA A 64 1.60 13.97 3.77
C ALA A 64 1.70 12.45 3.59
N TYR A 65 2.01 11.75 4.68
CA TYR A 65 2.03 10.30 4.75
C TYR A 65 1.21 9.78 5.95
N MET A 66 1.40 8.56 6.35
CA MET A 66 0.57 7.78 7.27
C MET A 66 0.05 8.56 8.48
N VAL A 67 0.92 9.23 9.23
CA VAL A 67 0.57 9.93 10.47
C VAL A 67 -0.23 11.20 10.17
N ALA A 68 0.19 11.99 9.19
CA ALA A 68 -0.53 13.20 8.79
C ALA A 68 -1.96 12.90 8.31
N ASN A 69 -2.14 11.80 7.57
CA ASN A 69 -3.47 11.36 7.14
C ASN A 69 -4.33 10.92 8.32
N LEU A 70 -3.74 10.18 9.27
CA LEU A 70 -4.43 9.77 10.49
C LEU A 70 -4.86 10.98 11.34
N ASP A 71 -3.98 11.98 11.49
CA ASP A 71 -4.25 13.20 12.26
C ASP A 71 -5.35 14.04 11.60
N ALA A 72 -5.35 14.16 10.26
CA ALA A 72 -6.42 14.83 9.53
C ALA A 72 -7.78 14.16 9.74
N TYR A 73 -7.80 12.84 9.79
CA TYR A 73 -9.02 12.08 10.09
C TYR A 73 -9.46 12.26 11.55
N LYS A 74 -8.56 12.06 12.50
CA LYS A 74 -8.86 12.23 13.94
C LYS A 74 -9.33 13.64 14.30
N SER A 75 -8.77 14.65 13.65
CA SER A 75 -9.20 16.05 13.86
C SER A 75 -10.51 16.40 13.14
N GLY A 76 -11.08 15.49 12.35
CA GLY A 76 -12.32 15.73 11.60
C GLY A 76 -12.16 16.62 10.37
N GLN A 77 -10.95 16.86 9.90
CA GLN A 77 -10.70 17.62 8.67
C GLN A 77 -11.16 16.86 7.43
N VAL A 78 -11.13 15.51 7.47
CA VAL A 78 -11.59 14.65 6.41
C VAL A 78 -12.58 13.61 6.93
N ALA A 79 -13.58 13.26 6.13
CA ALA A 79 -14.59 12.25 6.46
C ALA A 79 -14.10 10.82 6.16
N PHE A 80 -13.14 10.67 5.24
CA PHE A 80 -12.59 9.39 4.80
C PHE A 80 -11.07 9.48 4.75
N GLN A 81 -10.42 8.36 5.03
CA GLN A 81 -8.99 8.18 4.77
C GLN A 81 -8.74 6.79 4.22
N MET A 82 -7.75 6.67 3.36
CA MET A 82 -7.13 5.41 2.98
C MET A 82 -5.79 5.32 3.69
N ASN A 83 -5.61 4.28 4.49
CA ASN A 83 -4.40 4.10 5.28
C ASN A 83 -4.14 2.60 5.53
N TRP A 84 -2.98 2.26 6.07
CA TRP A 84 -2.62 0.90 6.43
C TRP A 84 -3.48 0.37 7.60
N TYR A 85 -3.78 -0.92 7.59
CA TYR A 85 -4.52 -1.59 8.68
C TYR A 85 -3.92 -1.32 10.06
N ALA A 86 -2.60 -1.17 10.16
CA ALA A 86 -1.89 -0.87 11.40
C ALA A 86 -2.45 0.34 12.16
N PHE A 87 -3.14 1.25 11.49
CA PHE A 87 -3.76 2.43 12.11
C PHE A 87 -5.21 2.23 12.53
N TRP A 88 -5.88 1.15 12.10
CA TRP A 88 -7.29 0.90 12.42
C TRP A 88 -7.57 0.74 13.93
N PRO A 89 -6.75 0.01 14.72
CA PRO A 89 -6.98 -0.08 16.16
C PRO A 89 -6.98 1.29 16.84
N GLY A 90 -6.18 2.24 16.34
CA GLY A 90 -6.09 3.60 16.88
C GLY A 90 -7.32 4.50 16.66
N VAL A 91 -8.26 4.06 15.81
CA VAL A 91 -9.52 4.76 15.49
C VAL A 91 -10.75 3.84 15.63
N SER A 92 -10.60 2.68 16.26
CA SER A 92 -11.64 1.67 16.43
C SER A 92 -12.65 1.97 17.55
N LYS A 93 -12.35 2.94 18.38
CA LYS A 93 -13.22 3.38 19.47
C LYS A 93 -13.85 4.73 19.13
N GLU A 94 -15.02 4.97 19.72
CA GLU A 94 -15.65 6.29 19.70
C GLU A 94 -14.66 7.34 20.23
N ASP A 95 -14.54 8.46 19.53
CA ASP A 95 -13.67 9.56 19.94
C ASP A 95 -14.36 10.50 20.96
N SER A 96 -13.64 11.53 21.40
CA SER A 96 -14.14 12.49 22.38
C SER A 96 -15.35 13.30 21.90
N ASP A 97 -15.57 13.36 20.59
CA ASP A 97 -16.68 14.09 19.96
C ASP A 97 -17.85 13.17 19.59
N GLY A 98 -17.80 11.89 20.00
CA GLY A 98 -18.84 10.89 19.74
C GLY A 98 -18.82 10.33 18.32
N ARG A 99 -17.71 10.49 17.58
CA ARG A 99 -17.59 9.96 16.23
C ARG A 99 -17.16 8.50 16.26
N VAL A 100 -17.80 7.69 15.44
CA VAL A 100 -17.51 6.26 15.27
C VAL A 100 -16.97 6.01 13.86
N SER A 101 -15.85 5.30 13.76
CA SER A 101 -15.25 4.93 12.48
C SER A 101 -15.89 3.68 11.89
N GLY A 102 -16.19 3.70 10.59
CA GLY A 102 -16.49 2.53 9.78
C GLY A 102 -15.25 2.04 9.05
N PHE A 103 -15.14 0.72 8.87
CA PHE A 103 -14.00 0.07 8.24
C PHE A 103 -14.48 -0.77 7.04
N PHE A 104 -13.87 -0.58 5.88
CA PHE A 104 -14.25 -1.27 4.67
C PHE A 104 -13.04 -1.43 3.72
N ALA A 105 -13.15 -2.40 2.81
CA ALA A 105 -12.15 -2.60 1.77
C ALA A 105 -12.10 -1.41 0.80
N ASN A 106 -10.99 -1.24 0.09
CA ASN A 106 -10.88 -0.21 -0.93
C ASN A 106 -12.02 -0.33 -1.96
N PRO A 107 -12.60 0.80 -2.39
CA PRO A 107 -13.57 0.80 -3.49
C PRO A 107 -13.00 0.19 -4.76
N CYS A 108 -13.83 -0.56 -5.46
CA CYS A 108 -13.50 -1.11 -6.77
C CYS A 108 -13.69 -0.05 -7.87
N GLN A 109 -12.86 -0.12 -8.91
CA GLN A 109 -13.05 0.62 -10.16
C GLN A 109 -13.20 -0.40 -11.31
N ASN A 110 -12.21 -0.58 -12.17
CA ASN A 110 -12.24 -1.64 -13.19
C ASN A 110 -12.08 -3.03 -12.57
N VAL A 111 -11.32 -3.10 -11.49
CA VAL A 111 -11.14 -4.30 -10.65
C VAL A 111 -11.21 -3.92 -9.17
N CYS A 112 -11.48 -4.91 -8.32
CA CYS A 112 -11.34 -4.74 -6.88
C CYS A 112 -9.89 -5.05 -6.52
N ALA A 113 -9.15 -4.04 -6.08
CA ALA A 113 -7.75 -4.20 -5.69
C ALA A 113 -7.32 -3.19 -4.63
N ALA A 114 -6.37 -3.60 -3.81
CA ALA A 114 -5.69 -2.77 -2.83
C ALA A 114 -4.21 -3.17 -2.76
N THR A 115 -3.36 -2.27 -2.29
CA THR A 115 -1.94 -2.61 -2.06
C THR A 115 -1.78 -3.44 -0.80
N LEU A 116 -0.98 -4.49 -0.87
CA LEU A 116 -0.52 -5.23 0.29
C LEU A 116 0.70 -4.53 0.89
N GLY A 117 0.61 -4.13 2.15
CA GLY A 117 1.73 -3.64 2.95
C GLY A 117 2.01 -4.62 4.07
N GLY A 118 2.55 -5.78 3.74
CA GLY A 118 2.93 -6.80 4.72
C GLY A 118 4.34 -6.55 5.27
N GLN A 119 4.64 -7.22 6.38
CA GLN A 119 5.98 -7.28 6.94
C GLN A 119 6.44 -8.73 7.04
N GLY A 120 7.55 -9.02 6.38
CA GLY A 120 8.22 -10.32 6.48
C GLY A 120 9.18 -10.37 7.66
N ILE A 121 9.32 -11.55 8.24
CA ILE A 121 10.38 -11.86 9.20
C ILE A 121 11.38 -12.80 8.54
N SER A 122 12.67 -12.51 8.65
CA SER A 122 13.73 -13.31 8.05
C SER A 122 14.93 -13.45 8.97
N VAL A 123 15.73 -14.48 8.73
CA VAL A 123 16.98 -14.74 9.47
C VAL A 123 18.11 -14.10 8.71
N VAL A 124 18.90 -13.27 9.41
CA VAL A 124 20.11 -12.68 8.83
C VAL A 124 21.14 -13.78 8.58
N LYS A 125 21.58 -13.94 7.33
CA LYS A 125 22.50 -14.98 6.88
C LYS A 125 23.84 -15.00 7.67
N TYR A 126 24.29 -13.85 8.13
CA TYR A 126 25.58 -13.68 8.82
C TYR A 126 25.44 -13.68 10.34
N SER A 127 24.26 -13.98 10.88
CA SER A 127 24.03 -14.11 12.34
C SER A 127 24.68 -15.39 12.87
N ASP A 128 25.31 -15.29 14.03
CA ASP A 128 25.77 -16.44 14.81
C ASP A 128 24.64 -17.10 15.65
N LYS A 129 23.42 -16.57 15.53
CA LYS A 129 22.22 -17.00 16.28
C LYS A 129 21.09 -17.49 15.37
N GLN A 130 21.42 -18.04 14.21
CA GLN A 130 20.42 -18.46 13.21
C GLN A 130 19.44 -19.47 13.76
N ASP A 131 19.90 -20.48 14.53
CA ASP A 131 19.04 -21.50 15.09
C ASP A 131 18.00 -20.90 16.05
N LEU A 132 18.42 -19.98 16.93
CA LEU A 132 17.52 -19.28 17.83
C LEU A 132 16.51 -18.40 17.09
N ALA A 133 16.94 -17.73 16.03
CA ALA A 133 16.05 -16.94 15.19
C ALA A 133 15.00 -17.81 14.50
N LEU A 134 15.40 -18.99 13.99
CA LEU A 134 14.48 -19.96 13.41
C LEU A 134 13.48 -20.52 14.43
N GLU A 135 13.93 -20.79 15.68
CA GLU A 135 13.02 -21.20 16.76
C GLU A 135 12.01 -20.10 17.10
N TYR A 136 12.45 -18.83 17.13
CA TYR A 136 11.54 -17.69 17.32
C TYR A 136 10.50 -17.61 16.21
N MET A 137 10.91 -17.72 14.94
CA MET A 137 9.99 -17.70 13.80
C MET A 137 8.95 -18.82 13.88
N LYS A 138 9.40 -20.05 14.19
CA LYS A 138 8.50 -21.21 14.39
C LYS A 138 7.55 -21.01 15.56
N TRP A 139 8.02 -20.39 16.65
CA TRP A 139 7.16 -20.04 17.78
C TRP A 139 6.13 -18.99 17.39
N PHE A 140 6.55 -17.92 16.72
CA PHE A 140 5.66 -16.83 16.30
C PHE A 140 4.59 -17.30 15.31
N ALA A 141 4.91 -18.26 14.45
CA ALA A 141 3.98 -18.83 13.47
C ALA A 141 2.94 -19.79 14.05
N LYS A 142 2.97 -20.10 15.37
CA LYS A 142 1.98 -21.00 15.98
C LYS A 142 0.59 -20.35 16.01
N PRO A 143 -0.50 -21.11 15.77
CA PRO A 143 -1.87 -20.58 15.76
C PRO A 143 -2.26 -19.84 17.03
N ASP A 144 -1.91 -20.39 18.21
CA ASP A 144 -2.22 -19.78 19.50
C ASP A 144 -1.46 -18.46 19.75
N ILE A 145 -0.25 -18.34 19.21
CA ILE A 145 0.55 -17.12 19.28
C ILE A 145 0.00 -16.08 18.29
N GLN A 146 -0.38 -16.51 17.09
CA GLN A 146 -0.98 -15.65 16.09
C GLN A 146 -2.37 -15.13 16.52
N GLN A 147 -3.14 -15.96 17.26
CA GLN A 147 -4.37 -15.48 17.88
C GLN A 147 -4.09 -14.39 18.93
N LYS A 148 -3.12 -14.61 19.83
CA LYS A 148 -2.72 -13.58 20.80
C LYS A 148 -2.20 -12.31 20.13
N TRP A 149 -1.50 -12.45 19.00
CA TRP A 149 -1.02 -11.31 18.21
C TRP A 149 -2.21 -10.48 17.72
N TRP A 150 -3.25 -11.13 17.18
CA TRP A 150 -4.49 -10.48 16.78
C TRP A 150 -5.20 -9.82 17.96
N ASP A 151 -5.38 -10.50 19.07
CA ASP A 151 -6.05 -9.98 20.28
C ASP A 151 -5.37 -8.73 20.85
N LEU A 152 -4.08 -8.58 20.61
CA LEU A 152 -3.28 -7.40 21.00
C LEU A 152 -3.26 -6.28 19.95
N GLY A 153 -4.01 -6.41 18.86
CA GLY A 153 -4.10 -5.42 17.78
C GLY A 153 -3.06 -5.59 16.67
N GLY A 154 -2.35 -6.71 16.65
CA GLY A 154 -1.51 -7.11 15.50
C GLY A 154 -2.36 -7.73 14.39
N TYR A 155 -1.79 -7.87 13.20
CA TYR A 155 -2.48 -8.47 12.06
C TYR A 155 -1.89 -9.84 11.75
N SER A 156 -2.72 -10.88 11.92
CA SER A 156 -2.33 -12.25 11.61
C SER A 156 -2.62 -12.57 10.14
N CYS A 157 -1.71 -13.32 9.51
CA CYS A 157 -1.93 -13.97 8.22
C CYS A 157 -2.23 -15.47 8.37
N HIS A 158 -2.40 -15.98 9.61
CA HIS A 158 -2.62 -17.39 9.86
C HIS A 158 -4.05 -17.80 9.54
N MET A 159 -4.21 -18.80 8.66
CA MET A 159 -5.53 -19.21 8.17
C MET A 159 -6.47 -19.73 9.27
N ASP A 160 -5.94 -20.38 10.30
CA ASP A 160 -6.77 -20.84 11.44
C ASP A 160 -7.32 -19.68 12.27
N VAL A 161 -6.61 -18.55 12.31
CA VAL A 161 -7.09 -17.32 12.97
C VAL A 161 -8.13 -16.63 12.11
N LEU A 162 -7.81 -16.38 10.84
CA LEU A 162 -8.70 -15.66 9.91
C LEU A 162 -9.97 -16.44 9.57
N GLY A 163 -9.90 -17.77 9.54
CA GLY A 163 -11.02 -18.68 9.29
C GLY A 163 -11.81 -19.08 10.54
N SER A 164 -11.48 -18.53 11.70
CA SER A 164 -12.21 -18.80 12.93
C SER A 164 -13.65 -18.27 12.81
N PRO A 165 -14.67 -19.03 13.28
CA PRO A 165 -16.06 -18.59 13.23
C PRO A 165 -16.34 -17.24 13.91
N ASP A 166 -15.56 -16.94 14.97
CA ASP A 166 -15.75 -15.73 15.78
C ASP A 166 -14.85 -14.57 15.32
N PHE A 167 -14.08 -14.74 14.22
CA PHE A 167 -13.11 -13.74 13.80
C PHE A 167 -13.76 -12.38 13.50
N VAL A 168 -14.86 -12.37 12.77
CA VAL A 168 -15.54 -11.13 12.36
C VAL A 168 -16.11 -10.34 13.54
N ASP A 169 -16.43 -11.02 14.64
CA ASP A 169 -16.95 -10.40 15.86
C ASP A 169 -15.84 -9.97 16.83
N SER A 170 -14.58 -10.33 16.55
CA SER A 170 -13.45 -10.07 17.44
C SER A 170 -12.98 -8.62 17.47
N ALA A 171 -13.25 -7.86 16.41
CA ALA A 171 -12.94 -6.42 16.32
C ALA A 171 -13.86 -5.73 15.31
N VAL A 172 -14.19 -4.46 15.54
CA VAL A 172 -15.08 -3.67 14.65
C VAL A 172 -14.53 -3.52 13.23
N TYR A 173 -13.25 -3.76 13.02
CA TYR A 173 -12.58 -3.72 11.71
C TYR A 173 -12.31 -5.11 11.11
N ALA A 174 -12.66 -6.20 11.80
CA ALA A 174 -12.29 -7.56 11.36
C ALA A 174 -12.93 -7.93 10.01
N GLN A 175 -14.19 -7.58 9.78
CA GLN A 175 -14.85 -7.81 8.50
C GLN A 175 -14.17 -7.01 7.37
N GLY A 176 -13.91 -5.71 7.56
CA GLY A 176 -13.24 -4.89 6.57
C GLY A 176 -11.81 -5.39 6.27
N PHE A 177 -11.12 -5.97 7.25
CA PHE A 177 -9.83 -6.61 7.04
C PHE A 177 -9.96 -7.88 6.17
N LEU A 178 -10.90 -8.78 6.47
CA LEU A 178 -11.13 -9.98 5.65
C LEU A 178 -11.51 -9.63 4.21
N ASP A 179 -12.42 -8.68 4.01
CA ASP A 179 -12.83 -8.24 2.68
C ASP A 179 -11.63 -7.68 1.89
N SER A 180 -10.75 -6.96 2.57
CA SER A 180 -9.53 -6.43 1.96
C SER A 180 -8.54 -7.53 1.59
N MET A 181 -8.37 -8.57 2.42
CA MET A 181 -7.45 -9.68 2.13
C MET A 181 -7.80 -10.43 0.85
N GLY A 182 -9.06 -10.40 0.43
CA GLY A 182 -9.50 -10.99 -0.84
C GLY A 182 -9.07 -10.21 -2.10
N ILE A 183 -8.64 -8.95 -1.95
CA ILE A 183 -8.36 -8.04 -3.07
C ILE A 183 -6.95 -7.44 -3.03
N VAL A 184 -6.12 -7.76 -2.04
CA VAL A 184 -4.77 -7.22 -1.94
C VAL A 184 -3.88 -7.74 -3.06
N LYS A 185 -3.04 -6.86 -3.59
CA LYS A 185 -1.97 -7.16 -4.54
C LYS A 185 -0.66 -6.65 -3.97
N ASP A 186 0.37 -7.46 -4.08
CA ASP A 186 1.72 -7.07 -3.70
C ASP A 186 2.33 -6.10 -4.72
N PHE A 187 3.35 -5.37 -4.29
CA PHE A 187 4.18 -4.58 -5.19
C PHE A 187 4.99 -5.50 -6.11
N TRP A 188 5.64 -4.90 -7.10
CA TRP A 188 6.51 -5.66 -7.98
C TRP A 188 7.59 -6.40 -7.18
N GLN A 189 7.65 -7.73 -7.35
CA GLN A 189 8.56 -8.60 -6.60
C GLN A 189 9.98 -8.56 -7.19
N GLU A 190 10.55 -7.35 -7.25
CA GLU A 190 11.89 -7.09 -7.75
C GLU A 190 12.89 -6.84 -6.61
N PRO A 191 14.08 -7.48 -6.62
CA PRO A 191 15.11 -7.22 -5.62
C PRO A 191 15.54 -5.76 -5.56
N THR A 192 15.48 -5.06 -6.68
CA THR A 192 15.84 -3.65 -6.85
C THR A 192 14.64 -2.69 -6.66
N PHE A 193 13.53 -3.17 -6.09
CA PHE A 193 12.29 -2.38 -5.97
C PHE A 193 12.48 -1.01 -5.33
N VAL A 194 13.38 -0.85 -4.36
CA VAL A 194 13.67 0.45 -3.73
C VAL A 194 14.24 1.45 -4.74
N GLU A 195 15.08 1.00 -5.65
CA GLU A 195 15.67 1.83 -6.71
C GLU A 195 14.62 2.22 -7.76
N LEU A 196 13.69 1.31 -8.06
CA LEU A 196 12.55 1.59 -8.94
C LEU A 196 11.54 2.57 -8.29
N MET A 197 11.38 2.50 -6.98
CA MET A 197 10.42 3.33 -6.25
C MET A 197 10.84 4.82 -6.24
N LEU A 198 12.12 5.13 -6.14
CA LEU A 198 12.61 6.51 -6.02
C LEU A 198 12.22 7.40 -7.23
N PRO A 199 12.54 7.04 -8.49
CA PRO A 199 12.10 7.82 -9.64
C PRO A 199 10.58 7.90 -9.75
N MET A 200 9.86 6.82 -9.44
CA MET A 200 8.39 6.85 -9.44
C MET A 200 7.84 7.92 -8.49
N GLN A 201 8.38 8.01 -7.26
CA GLN A 201 7.95 9.04 -6.30
C GLN A 201 8.16 10.45 -6.86
N GLU A 202 9.31 10.71 -7.44
CA GLU A 202 9.64 12.03 -7.98
C GLU A 202 8.72 12.42 -9.13
N ARG A 203 8.54 11.52 -10.10
CA ARG A 203 7.71 11.78 -11.30
C ARG A 203 6.23 11.97 -10.94
N ILE A 204 5.70 11.08 -10.08
CA ILE A 204 4.30 11.17 -9.64
C ILE A 204 4.07 12.41 -8.77
N HIS A 205 4.98 12.73 -7.84
CA HIS A 205 4.86 13.92 -7.01
C HIS A 205 4.89 15.21 -7.86
N ASP A 206 5.78 15.27 -8.83
CA ASP A 206 5.88 16.42 -9.73
C ASP A 206 4.59 16.63 -10.53
N TYR A 207 3.94 15.56 -10.98
CA TYR A 207 2.66 15.67 -11.67
C TYR A 207 1.50 15.95 -10.71
N VAL A 208 1.35 15.16 -9.65
CA VAL A 208 0.17 15.22 -8.75
C VAL A 208 0.18 16.49 -7.91
N VAL A 209 1.31 16.80 -7.28
CA VAL A 209 1.41 17.88 -6.28
C VAL A 209 1.86 19.20 -6.92
N ASN A 210 2.87 19.15 -7.79
CA ASN A 210 3.46 20.34 -8.39
C ASN A 210 2.80 20.74 -9.73
N GLY A 211 1.90 19.94 -10.27
CA GLY A 211 1.16 20.23 -11.50
C GLY A 211 2.00 20.25 -12.78
N LYS A 212 3.15 19.54 -12.79
CA LYS A 212 4.09 19.55 -13.93
C LYS A 212 3.74 18.46 -14.95
N GLY A 213 3.69 18.80 -16.21
CA GLY A 213 3.51 17.86 -17.32
C GLY A 213 2.14 17.19 -17.35
N SER A 214 2.10 15.97 -17.87
CA SER A 214 0.91 15.11 -17.91
C SER A 214 1.12 13.79 -17.16
N ALA A 215 0.05 13.07 -16.85
CA ALA A 215 0.12 11.73 -16.25
C ALA A 215 0.90 10.78 -17.16
N LYS A 216 0.62 10.82 -18.47
CA LYS A 216 1.32 10.00 -19.48
C LYS A 216 2.82 10.28 -19.48
N ASP A 217 3.22 11.57 -19.54
CA ASP A 217 4.65 11.95 -19.52
C ASP A 217 5.35 11.47 -18.22
N ALA A 218 4.65 11.51 -17.10
CA ALA A 218 5.21 11.03 -15.82
C ALA A 218 5.45 9.52 -15.86
N LEU A 219 4.46 8.75 -16.33
CA LEU A 219 4.55 7.30 -16.44
C LEU A 219 5.59 6.85 -17.48
N ASP A 220 5.69 7.53 -18.62
CA ASP A 220 6.70 7.24 -19.64
C ASP A 220 8.13 7.43 -19.09
N LYS A 221 8.36 8.55 -18.39
CA LYS A 221 9.65 8.81 -17.75
C LYS A 221 9.99 7.81 -16.64
N ILE A 222 9.00 7.29 -15.93
CA ILE A 222 9.24 6.22 -14.95
C ILE A 222 9.74 4.97 -15.66
N ILE A 223 9.15 4.60 -16.80
CA ILE A 223 9.63 3.47 -17.60
C ILE A 223 11.07 3.71 -18.08
N ASP A 224 11.38 4.90 -18.54
CA ASP A 224 12.76 5.25 -18.96
C ASP A 224 13.73 5.08 -17.78
N ASP A 225 13.41 5.67 -16.62
CA ASP A 225 14.23 5.56 -15.40
C ASP A 225 14.38 4.09 -14.95
N TRP A 226 13.33 3.27 -15.02
CA TRP A 226 13.38 1.85 -14.65
C TRP A 226 14.15 1.00 -15.65
N THR A 227 14.08 1.34 -16.92
CA THR A 227 14.86 0.69 -17.98
C THR A 227 16.36 0.84 -17.69
N GLU A 228 16.82 2.04 -17.32
CA GLU A 228 18.22 2.29 -16.93
C GLU A 228 18.64 1.40 -15.73
N VAL A 229 17.78 1.28 -14.71
CA VAL A 229 18.05 0.40 -13.55
C VAL A 229 18.19 -1.06 -13.98
N PHE A 230 17.32 -1.55 -14.87
CA PHE A 230 17.36 -2.93 -15.34
C PHE A 230 18.53 -3.21 -16.28
N GLU A 231 18.96 -2.23 -17.09
CA GLU A 231 20.17 -2.30 -17.89
C GLU A 231 21.42 -2.40 -16.99
N ASP A 232 21.51 -1.55 -15.97
CA ASP A 232 22.62 -1.56 -15.00
C ASP A 232 22.70 -2.88 -14.21
N ASP A 233 21.55 -3.49 -13.92
CA ASP A 233 21.44 -4.82 -13.28
C ASP A 233 21.71 -5.99 -14.26
N GLY A 234 21.82 -5.72 -15.55
CA GLY A 234 22.02 -6.72 -16.60
C GLY A 234 20.81 -7.65 -16.81
N LYS A 235 19.59 -7.14 -16.56
CA LYS A 235 18.34 -7.86 -16.75
C LYS A 235 17.76 -7.69 -18.16
N ILE A 236 18.11 -6.61 -18.82
CA ILE A 236 17.73 -6.27 -20.21
C ILE A 236 18.92 -5.72 -20.97
#